data_2d39d89a9461544cebb4954317cfcbed
#
_entry.id   2d39d89a9461544cebb4954317cfcbed
#
_cell.length_a   1.000
_cell.length_b   1.000
_cell.length_c   1.000
_cell.angle_alpha   90.00
_cell.angle_beta   90.00
_cell.angle_gamma   90.00
#
_symmetry.space_group_name_H-M   'P 1'
#
loop_
_entity.id
_entity.type
_entity.pdbx_description
1 polymer ?
#
loop_
_entity_poly.entity_id
_entity_poly.type
_entity_poly.pdbx_seq_one_letter_code
_entity_poly.pdbx_strand_id
1 'polypeptide(L)'
;MKLKPIHLILAGSGLASAMLAGCGGDGSDTPAVTPVAETVSIKSTVVDGAIGNALVCLDLNSNGACDSGEPSARTDAEGNSTLVVAKADAGKFPIIAIVGTDAVDKDHGPVTVGFTLKAPADASAVISPLTTLVQAHIEASRLSTAEAEAAVKDQLGVSSSLLADFTKAT
;
A
#
# COMPACT_ATOMS: atom_id res chain seq x y z
N MET A 1 42.44 -18.51 -17.67
CA MET A 1 42.76 -19.59 -16.73
C MET A 1 41.59 -20.57 -16.68
N LYS A 2 41.73 -21.71 -17.29
CA LYS A 2 41.07 -23.03 -17.30
C LYS A 2 39.68 -23.18 -16.69
N LEU A 3 38.72 -23.36 -17.60
CA LEU A 3 37.42 -24.06 -17.35
C LEU A 3 37.70 -25.54 -17.04
N LYS A 4 36.93 -26.10 -16.09
CA LYS A 4 36.82 -27.53 -15.87
C LYS A 4 35.36 -27.95 -16.08
N PRO A 5 35.13 -28.95 -16.96
CA PRO A 5 33.80 -29.55 -17.10
C PRO A 5 33.61 -30.66 -16.07
N ILE A 6 32.41 -30.81 -15.51
CA ILE A 6 32.04 -31.95 -14.68
C ILE A 6 30.87 -32.68 -15.33
N HIS A 7 31.12 -33.94 -15.46
CA HIS A 7 30.47 -35.01 -16.21
C HIS A 7 29.02 -35.31 -15.78
N LEU A 8 28.26 -35.56 -16.83
CA LEU A 8 26.99 -36.26 -16.89
C LEU A 8 27.19 -37.73 -16.48
N ILE A 9 26.39 -38.27 -15.59
CA ILE A 9 26.22 -39.71 -15.39
C ILE A 9 24.74 -40.05 -15.56
N LEU A 10 24.49 -40.78 -16.66
CA LEU A 10 23.26 -41.52 -16.95
C LEU A 10 23.42 -42.94 -16.40
N ALA A 11 22.44 -43.49 -15.73
CA ALA A 11 22.00 -44.88 -15.65
C ALA A 11 21.00 -45.02 -14.50
N GLY A 12 19.92 -45.73 -14.57
CA GLY A 12 19.44 -46.80 -15.41
C GLY A 12 18.06 -47.27 -14.92
N SER A 13 17.45 -47.98 -15.80
CA SER A 13 16.14 -48.61 -15.84
C SER A 13 15.64 -49.35 -14.60
N GLY A 14 14.31 -49.33 -14.42
CA GLY A 14 13.61 -50.27 -13.53
C GLY A 14 12.10 -50.23 -13.81
N LEU A 15 11.63 -51.05 -14.76
CA LEU A 15 10.22 -51.40 -14.93
C LEU A 15 9.74 -52.24 -13.74
N ALA A 16 8.62 -51.87 -13.16
CA ALA A 16 7.76 -52.84 -12.45
C ALA A 16 6.30 -52.39 -12.61
N SER A 17 5.61 -53.07 -13.50
CA SER A 17 4.16 -53.03 -13.67
C SER A 17 3.50 -53.74 -12.48
N ALA A 18 2.56 -53.09 -11.85
CA ALA A 18 1.54 -53.77 -10.99
C ALA A 18 0.17 -53.08 -11.29
N MET A 19 -0.61 -53.79 -12.08
CA MET A 19 -2.04 -53.52 -12.23
C MET A 19 -2.75 -54.00 -10.96
N LEU A 20 -3.48 -53.12 -10.30
CA LEU A 20 -4.61 -53.47 -9.45
C LEU A 20 -5.80 -52.65 -9.84
N ALA A 21 -6.73 -53.34 -10.50
CA ALA A 21 -8.10 -52.82 -10.70
C ALA A 21 -8.78 -52.81 -9.30
N GLY A 22 -9.12 -51.62 -8.84
CA GLY A 22 -9.97 -51.41 -7.66
C GLY A 22 -11.12 -50.50 -8.11
N CYS A 23 -12.26 -51.11 -8.38
CA CYS A 23 -13.53 -50.45 -8.65
C CYS A 23 -14.13 -49.96 -7.33
N GLY A 24 -14.73 -48.72 -7.38
CA GLY A 24 -15.70 -48.30 -6.39
C GLY A 24 -15.21 -47.24 -5.40
N GLY A 25 -15.69 -46.05 -5.53
CA GLY A 25 -15.54 -44.97 -4.55
C GLY A 25 -16.09 -43.67 -5.11
N ASP A 26 -17.34 -43.48 -4.77
CA ASP A 26 -18.12 -42.26 -4.89
C ASP A 26 -17.23 -41.00 -4.79
N GLY A 27 -16.99 -40.37 -5.92
CA GLY A 27 -16.26 -39.11 -5.98
C GLY A 27 -17.16 -37.97 -5.55
N SER A 28 -17.22 -37.69 -4.26
CA SER A 28 -17.66 -36.40 -3.79
C SER A 28 -16.62 -35.37 -4.22
N ASP A 29 -16.80 -34.79 -5.40
CA ASP A 29 -16.14 -33.54 -5.80
C ASP A 29 -16.61 -32.45 -4.84
N THR A 30 -16.00 -32.36 -3.67
CA THR A 30 -16.13 -31.20 -2.83
C THR A 30 -15.37 -30.08 -3.56
N PRO A 31 -16.07 -29.04 -4.07
CA PRO A 31 -15.36 -27.94 -4.72
C PRO A 31 -14.35 -27.38 -3.72
N ALA A 32 -13.10 -27.31 -4.14
CA ALA A 32 -12.05 -26.67 -3.35
C ALA A 32 -12.47 -25.23 -3.06
N VAL A 33 -12.87 -24.96 -1.83
CA VAL A 33 -13.21 -23.61 -1.38
C VAL A 33 -11.91 -22.82 -1.37
N THR A 34 -11.69 -22.04 -2.41
CA THR A 34 -10.56 -21.09 -2.42
C THR A 34 -10.77 -20.15 -1.23
N PRO A 35 -9.83 -20.04 -0.28
CA PRO A 35 -10.01 -19.15 0.86
C PRO A 35 -10.16 -17.71 0.34
N VAL A 36 -11.29 -17.09 0.65
CA VAL A 36 -11.49 -15.66 0.38
C VAL A 36 -10.50 -14.91 1.26
N ALA A 37 -9.62 -14.12 0.65
CA ALA A 37 -8.68 -13.31 1.40
C ALA A 37 -9.44 -12.34 2.31
N GLU A 38 -9.11 -12.34 3.62
CA GLU A 38 -9.69 -11.39 4.56
C GLU A 38 -9.30 -9.96 4.17
N THR A 39 -10.28 -9.06 4.15
CA THR A 39 -10.08 -7.64 3.86
C THR A 39 -10.38 -6.77 5.06
N VAL A 40 -9.76 -5.60 5.11
CA VAL A 40 -10.02 -4.54 6.09
C VAL A 40 -10.19 -3.20 5.38
N SER A 41 -10.88 -2.27 6.04
CA SER A 41 -11.04 -0.91 5.53
C SER A 41 -10.05 0.03 6.20
N ILE A 42 -9.30 0.78 5.40
CA ILE A 42 -8.45 1.89 5.84
C ILE A 42 -9.19 3.18 5.49
N LYS A 43 -9.44 4.00 6.49
CA LYS A 43 -10.05 5.33 6.32
C LYS A 43 -8.97 6.40 6.40
N SER A 44 -8.96 7.31 5.43
CA SER A 44 -7.99 8.41 5.37
C SER A 44 -8.70 9.70 4.99
N THR A 45 -8.15 10.83 5.42
CA THR A 45 -8.58 12.17 4.98
C THR A 45 -7.40 12.87 4.31
N VAL A 46 -7.61 13.38 3.10
CA VAL A 46 -6.61 14.13 2.34
C VAL A 46 -6.80 15.61 2.64
N VAL A 47 -5.78 16.23 3.20
CA VAL A 47 -5.85 17.63 3.66
C VAL A 47 -4.65 18.46 3.22
N ASP A 48 -5.00 19.64 2.71
CA ASP A 48 -4.18 20.81 2.47
C ASP A 48 -5.05 22.11 2.52
N GLY A 49 -6.20 22.12 2.61
CA GLY A 49 -7.63 22.11 2.84
C GLY A 49 -8.18 20.65 2.67
N ALA A 50 -9.47 20.50 2.73
CA ALA A 50 -10.09 19.23 2.38
C ALA A 50 -10.03 19.04 0.86
N ILE A 51 -9.36 18.01 0.38
CA ILE A 51 -9.16 17.77 -1.06
C ILE A 51 -10.19 16.73 -1.56
N GLY A 52 -11.18 17.21 -2.29
CA GLY A 52 -12.16 16.35 -2.96
C GLY A 52 -11.66 15.83 -4.31
N ASN A 53 -12.09 14.61 -4.66
CA ASN A 53 -11.77 13.91 -5.91
C ASN A 53 -10.28 13.53 -6.10
N ALA A 54 -9.45 13.54 -5.04
CA ALA A 54 -8.11 12.98 -5.09
C ALA A 54 -8.17 11.45 -5.22
N LEU A 55 -7.28 10.84 -6.01
CA LEU A 55 -7.13 9.39 -6.10
C LEU A 55 -6.20 8.92 -4.98
N VAL A 56 -6.75 8.15 -4.03
CA VAL A 56 -5.98 7.56 -2.92
C VAL A 56 -5.74 6.09 -3.22
N CYS A 57 -4.53 5.58 -3.01
CA CYS A 57 -4.21 4.17 -3.16
C CYS A 57 -3.20 3.67 -2.11
N LEU A 58 -3.19 2.35 -1.92
CA LEU A 58 -2.15 1.65 -1.17
C LEU A 58 -1.00 1.34 -2.13
N ASP A 59 0.14 2.00 -1.96
CA ASP A 59 1.31 1.88 -2.84
C ASP A 59 2.09 0.59 -2.50
N LEU A 60 1.64 -0.53 -3.08
CA LEU A 60 2.16 -1.88 -2.78
C LEU A 60 3.62 -2.10 -3.21
N ASN A 61 4.08 -1.34 -4.18
CA ASN A 61 5.43 -1.45 -4.73
C ASN A 61 6.34 -0.27 -4.35
N SER A 62 5.82 0.71 -3.60
CA SER A 62 6.53 1.90 -3.10
C SER A 62 7.15 2.74 -4.24
N ASN A 63 6.46 2.85 -5.38
CA ASN A 63 6.93 3.63 -6.53
C ASN A 63 6.38 5.07 -6.56
N GLY A 64 5.45 5.41 -5.66
CA GLY A 64 4.84 6.73 -5.56
C GLY A 64 3.77 7.01 -6.61
N ALA A 65 3.25 5.98 -7.26
CA ALA A 65 2.16 6.05 -8.24
C ALA A 65 1.01 5.13 -7.84
N CYS A 66 -0.20 5.41 -8.31
CA CYS A 66 -1.34 4.50 -8.18
C CYS A 66 -1.40 3.59 -9.40
N ASP A 67 -0.96 2.37 -9.24
CA ASP A 67 -0.89 1.40 -10.34
C ASP A 67 -2.18 0.58 -10.49
N SER A 68 -2.36 0.03 -11.69
CA SER A 68 -3.45 -0.91 -11.94
C SER A 68 -3.30 -2.16 -11.06
N GLY A 69 -4.33 -2.47 -10.28
CA GLY A 69 -4.35 -3.61 -9.35
C GLY A 69 -4.06 -3.23 -7.90
N GLU A 70 -3.63 -2.02 -7.62
CA GLU A 70 -3.55 -1.50 -6.27
C GLU A 70 -4.94 -1.10 -5.73
N PRO A 71 -5.23 -1.37 -4.45
CA PRO A 71 -6.44 -0.87 -3.81
C PRO A 71 -6.51 0.65 -3.89
N SER A 72 -7.58 1.18 -4.48
CA SER A 72 -7.72 2.62 -4.65
C SER A 72 -9.15 3.10 -4.45
N ALA A 73 -9.31 4.37 -4.10
CA ALA A 73 -10.58 5.06 -3.95
C ALA A 73 -10.40 6.56 -4.20
N ARG A 74 -11.47 7.26 -4.57
CA ARG A 74 -11.46 8.73 -4.64
C ARG A 74 -11.97 9.32 -3.33
N THR A 75 -11.46 10.49 -2.99
CA THR A 75 -11.97 11.25 -1.85
C THR A 75 -13.33 11.87 -2.15
N ASP A 76 -14.18 11.97 -1.12
CA ASP A 76 -15.40 12.78 -1.14
C ASP A 76 -15.07 14.30 -1.06
N ALA A 77 -16.10 15.15 -1.03
CA ALA A 77 -15.94 16.59 -0.97
C ALA A 77 -15.28 17.09 0.33
N GLU A 78 -15.30 16.29 1.37
CA GLU A 78 -14.66 16.53 2.67
C GLU A 78 -13.24 15.94 2.76
N GLY A 79 -12.72 15.40 1.64
CA GLY A 79 -11.40 14.81 1.57
C GLY A 79 -11.30 13.38 2.11
N ASN A 80 -12.41 12.75 2.49
CA ASN A 80 -12.38 11.41 3.07
C ASN A 80 -12.34 10.33 1.99
N SER A 81 -11.58 9.28 2.24
CA SER A 81 -11.54 8.06 1.43
C SER A 81 -11.63 6.81 2.31
N THR A 82 -12.04 5.70 1.71
CA THR A 82 -12.02 4.37 2.34
C THR A 82 -11.47 3.38 1.34
N LEU A 83 -10.30 2.83 1.65
CA LEU A 83 -9.69 1.74 0.89
C LEU A 83 -10.09 0.39 1.48
N VAL A 84 -10.47 -0.56 0.64
CA VAL A 84 -10.63 -1.96 1.02
C VAL A 84 -9.36 -2.70 0.58
N VAL A 85 -8.58 -3.17 1.55
CA VAL A 85 -7.28 -3.79 1.31
C VAL A 85 -7.24 -5.20 1.88
N ALA A 86 -6.34 -6.06 1.38
CA ALA A 86 -6.08 -7.32 2.03
C ALA A 86 -5.57 -7.06 3.46
N LYS A 87 -6.10 -7.78 4.44
CA LYS A 87 -5.68 -7.66 5.85
C LYS A 87 -4.18 -7.88 6.03
N ALA A 88 -3.61 -8.72 5.16
CA ALA A 88 -2.17 -9.00 5.15
C ALA A 88 -1.32 -7.78 4.77
N ASP A 89 -1.88 -6.80 4.05
CA ASP A 89 -1.15 -5.63 3.53
C ASP A 89 -1.38 -4.37 4.36
N ALA A 90 -2.41 -4.38 5.20
CA ALA A 90 -2.73 -3.25 6.06
C ALA A 90 -1.56 -2.91 7.00
N GLY A 91 -1.17 -1.63 7.04
CA GLY A 91 -0.06 -1.13 7.87
C GLY A 91 1.34 -1.51 7.40
N LYS A 92 1.49 -2.05 6.17
CA LYS A 92 2.80 -2.44 5.62
C LYS A 92 3.31 -1.51 4.52
N PHE A 93 2.40 -0.87 3.81
CA PHE A 93 2.71 -0.04 2.65
C PHE A 93 2.22 1.38 2.86
N PRO A 94 2.92 2.38 2.34
CA PRO A 94 2.48 3.77 2.43
C PRO A 94 1.17 3.97 1.67
N ILE A 95 0.41 4.98 2.07
CA ILE A 95 -0.75 5.43 1.33
C ILE A 95 -0.39 6.72 0.62
N ILE A 96 -0.77 6.81 -0.65
CA ILE A 96 -0.55 7.99 -1.46
C ILE A 96 -1.87 8.58 -1.94
N ALA A 97 -1.89 9.90 -2.13
CA ALA A 97 -2.99 10.63 -2.73
C ALA A 97 -2.46 11.39 -3.95
N ILE A 98 -2.93 11.01 -5.12
CA ILE A 98 -2.68 11.73 -6.37
C ILE A 98 -3.76 12.80 -6.50
N VAL A 99 -3.36 14.06 -6.36
CA VAL A 99 -4.22 15.24 -6.51
C VAL A 99 -4.07 15.73 -7.93
N GLY A 100 -5.02 15.42 -8.80
CA GLY A 100 -5.06 15.84 -10.18
C GLY A 100 -5.71 17.22 -10.37
N THR A 101 -5.71 17.73 -11.59
CA THR A 101 -6.39 18.99 -11.93
C THR A 101 -7.92 18.85 -11.98
N ASP A 102 -8.43 17.64 -11.79
CA ASP A 102 -9.85 17.33 -11.60
C ASP A 102 -10.27 17.35 -10.12
N ALA A 103 -9.31 17.58 -9.21
CA ALA A 103 -9.55 17.70 -7.78
C ALA A 103 -9.95 19.13 -7.40
N VAL A 104 -10.60 19.24 -6.24
CA VAL A 104 -11.03 20.51 -5.67
C VAL A 104 -10.54 20.62 -4.23
N ASP A 105 -9.78 21.66 -3.95
CA ASP A 105 -9.43 22.09 -2.60
C ASP A 105 -10.59 22.95 -2.06
N LYS A 106 -11.12 22.57 -0.91
CA LYS A 106 -12.27 23.24 -0.31
C LYS A 106 -12.00 24.71 0.02
N ASP A 107 -10.76 25.04 0.35
CA ASP A 107 -10.35 26.38 0.78
C ASP A 107 -9.87 27.26 -0.39
N HIS A 108 -9.30 26.64 -1.43
CA HIS A 108 -8.66 27.34 -2.56
C HIS A 108 -9.35 27.13 -3.91
N GLY A 109 -10.33 26.20 -4.01
CA GLY A 109 -11.06 25.92 -5.25
C GLY A 109 -10.37 24.87 -6.14
N PRO A 110 -10.59 24.91 -7.47
CA PRO A 110 -10.07 23.90 -8.39
C PRO A 110 -8.53 23.85 -8.38
N VAL A 111 -7.98 22.64 -8.31
CA VAL A 111 -6.54 22.41 -8.38
C VAL A 111 -6.06 22.69 -9.80
N THR A 112 -5.09 23.60 -9.95
CA THR A 112 -4.54 23.97 -11.27
C THR A 112 -3.26 23.24 -11.63
N VAL A 113 -2.51 22.76 -10.62
CA VAL A 113 -1.28 22.00 -10.81
C VAL A 113 -1.38 20.76 -9.92
N GLY A 114 -1.30 19.56 -10.53
CA GLY A 114 -1.37 18.31 -9.79
C GLY A 114 -0.14 18.07 -8.91
N PHE A 115 -0.34 17.37 -7.80
CA PHE A 115 0.70 16.99 -6.85
C PHE A 115 0.38 15.65 -6.18
N THR A 116 1.35 15.10 -5.46
CA THR A 116 1.19 13.84 -4.72
C THR A 116 1.48 14.07 -3.25
N LEU A 117 0.60 13.57 -2.40
CA LEU A 117 0.79 13.52 -0.95
C LEU A 117 0.97 12.06 -0.52
N LYS A 118 1.68 11.86 0.60
CA LYS A 118 1.97 10.53 1.14
C LYS A 118 1.69 10.49 2.64
N ALA A 119 1.36 9.31 3.15
CA ALA A 119 1.29 9.03 4.57
C ALA A 119 2.00 7.71 4.90
N PRO A 120 2.65 7.60 6.08
CA PRO A 120 3.26 6.36 6.53
C PRO A 120 2.23 5.22 6.65
N ALA A 121 2.70 3.99 6.45
CA ALA A 121 1.87 2.78 6.48
C ALA A 121 1.06 2.62 7.78
N ASP A 122 1.67 2.94 8.90
CA ASP A 122 1.11 2.83 10.25
C ASP A 122 0.48 4.13 10.78
N ALA A 123 0.48 5.22 9.97
CA ALA A 123 -0.09 6.52 10.31
C ALA A 123 -0.92 7.09 9.13
N SER A 124 -1.81 6.27 8.58
CA SER A 124 -2.53 6.51 7.33
C SER A 124 -3.84 7.30 7.48
N ALA A 125 -4.22 7.72 8.69
CA ALA A 125 -5.48 8.42 8.95
C ALA A 125 -5.56 9.80 8.28
N VAL A 126 -4.41 10.47 8.13
CA VAL A 126 -4.27 11.78 7.49
C VAL A 126 -3.22 11.70 6.40
N ILE A 127 -3.54 12.23 5.24
CA ILE A 127 -2.61 12.37 4.11
C ILE A 127 -2.46 13.85 3.81
N SER A 128 -1.30 14.42 4.08
CA SER A 128 -1.05 15.86 4.05
C SER A 128 0.38 16.20 3.62
N PRO A 129 0.70 17.48 3.36
CA PRO A 129 2.09 17.90 3.15
C PRO A 129 3.00 17.51 4.32
N LEU A 130 2.50 17.58 5.57
CA LEU A 130 3.29 17.24 6.75
C LEU A 130 3.55 15.74 6.86
N THR A 131 2.55 14.88 6.63
CA THR A 131 2.75 13.43 6.59
C THR A 131 3.66 13.03 5.43
N THR A 132 3.63 13.78 4.32
CA THR A 132 4.51 13.57 3.17
C THR A 132 5.97 13.80 3.52
N LEU A 133 6.27 14.83 4.34
CA LEU A 133 7.64 15.07 4.84
C LEU A 133 8.11 13.93 5.73
N VAL A 134 7.25 13.43 6.62
CA VAL A 134 7.58 12.29 7.49
C VAL A 134 7.84 11.04 6.64
N GLN A 135 6.98 10.74 5.66
CA GLN A 135 7.16 9.59 4.76
C GLN A 135 8.44 9.70 3.94
N ALA A 136 8.75 10.88 3.40
CA ALA A 136 10.00 11.10 2.67
C ALA A 136 11.23 10.86 3.56
N HIS A 137 11.14 11.23 4.85
CA HIS A 137 12.23 10.99 5.80
C HIS A 137 12.39 9.49 6.13
N ILE A 138 11.29 8.73 6.25
CA ILE A 138 11.29 7.26 6.37
C ILE A 138 12.00 6.63 5.16
N GLU A 139 11.60 7.01 3.95
CA GLU A 139 12.16 6.48 2.69
C GLU A 139 13.68 6.73 2.59
N ALA A 140 14.13 7.92 3.01
CA ALA A 140 15.55 8.31 2.94
C ALA A 140 16.41 7.66 4.02
N SER A 141 15.88 7.48 5.23
CA SER A 141 16.65 7.14 6.43
C SER A 141 16.35 5.76 7.01
N ARG A 142 15.28 5.10 6.53
CA ARG A 142 14.77 3.81 7.02
C ARG A 142 14.44 3.80 8.53
N LEU A 143 14.03 4.95 9.04
CA LEU A 143 13.57 5.11 10.41
C LEU A 143 12.16 4.61 10.59
N SER A 144 11.74 4.34 11.81
CA SER A 144 10.34 4.18 12.17
C SER A 144 9.59 5.51 11.99
N THR A 145 8.27 5.43 11.85
CA THR A 145 7.41 6.62 11.73
C THR A 145 7.60 7.59 12.88
N ALA A 146 7.72 7.09 14.12
CA ALA A 146 7.93 7.93 15.30
C ALA A 146 9.29 8.64 15.28
N GLU A 147 10.35 7.96 14.88
CA GLU A 147 11.69 8.56 14.77
C GLU A 147 11.77 9.58 13.62
N ALA A 148 11.14 9.27 12.49
CA ALA A 148 11.07 10.19 11.36
C ALA A 148 10.25 11.44 11.71
N GLU A 149 9.09 11.28 12.35
CA GLU A 149 8.30 12.42 12.83
C GLU A 149 9.11 13.29 13.80
N ALA A 150 9.79 12.68 14.77
CA ALA A 150 10.62 13.41 15.74
C ALA A 150 11.74 14.21 15.04
N ALA A 151 12.42 13.60 14.07
CA ALA A 151 13.48 14.27 13.32
C ALA A 151 12.97 15.44 12.48
N VAL A 152 11.83 15.27 11.80
CA VAL A 152 11.19 16.36 11.01
C VAL A 152 10.70 17.48 11.93
N LYS A 153 10.11 17.15 13.08
CA LYS A 153 9.69 18.16 14.09
C LYS A 153 10.87 18.98 14.59
N ASP A 154 11.98 18.34 14.88
CA ASP A 154 13.21 19.02 15.32
C ASP A 154 13.72 19.98 14.25
N GLN A 155 13.76 19.54 12.98
CA GLN A 155 14.17 20.38 11.85
C GLN A 155 13.25 21.58 11.62
N LEU A 156 11.93 21.42 11.83
CA LEU A 156 10.95 22.48 11.65
C LEU A 156 10.80 23.38 12.88
N GLY A 157 11.34 22.98 14.03
CA GLY A 157 11.19 23.70 15.28
C GLY A 157 9.76 23.66 15.84
N VAL A 158 8.97 22.60 15.56
CA VAL A 158 7.58 22.46 15.97
C VAL A 158 7.40 21.35 17.00
N SER A 159 6.41 21.49 17.90
CA SER A 159 6.11 20.49 18.94
C SER A 159 4.85 19.67 18.65
N SER A 160 3.93 20.19 17.86
CA SER A 160 2.69 19.49 17.47
C SER A 160 2.95 18.28 16.60
N SER A 161 2.00 17.31 16.57
CA SER A 161 2.14 16.15 15.71
C SER A 161 1.98 16.54 14.25
N LEU A 162 2.88 16.00 13.40
CA LEU A 162 2.83 16.14 11.95
C LEU A 162 1.92 15.09 11.29
N LEU A 163 1.48 14.09 12.06
CA LEU A 163 0.60 13.02 11.60
C LEU A 163 -0.89 13.34 11.86
N ALA A 164 -1.16 14.43 12.55
CA ALA A 164 -2.51 14.91 12.81
C ALA A 164 -3.02 15.85 11.71
N ASP A 165 -4.33 15.99 11.64
CA ASP A 165 -4.98 16.98 10.77
C ASP A 165 -4.73 18.40 11.31
N PHE A 166 -3.77 19.08 10.69
CA PHE A 166 -3.36 20.43 11.11
C PHE A 166 -4.44 21.49 10.83
N THR A 167 -5.40 21.20 9.95
CA THR A 167 -6.52 22.12 9.67
C THR A 167 -7.53 22.17 10.82
N LYS A 168 -7.47 21.22 11.76
CA LYS A 168 -8.29 21.14 12.96
C LYS A 168 -7.55 21.57 14.23
N ALA A 169 -6.29 22.01 14.11
CA ALA A 169 -5.54 22.53 15.26
C ALA A 169 -6.12 23.88 15.69
N THR A 170 -6.60 23.96 16.94
CA THR A 170 -7.10 25.18 17.59
C THR A 170 -6.05 25.75 18.53
#